data_6a2a4111fae096d9c45ace1a20362743
#
_entry.id   6a2a4111fae096d9c45ace1a20362743
#
_cell.length_a   1.000
_cell.length_b   1.000
_cell.length_c   1.000
_cell.angle_alpha   90.00
_cell.angle_beta   90.00
_cell.angle_gamma   90.00
#
_symmetry.space_group_name_H-M   'P 1'
#
loop_
_entity.id
_entity.type
_entity.pdbx_description
1 polymer ?
#
loop_
_entity_poly.entity_id
_entity_poly.type
_entity_poly.pdbx_seq_one_letter_code
_entity_poly.pdbx_strand_id
1 'polypeptide(L)'
;KLAAGMMLYDLLAPLRNVRRHRILGKRALLAEEPMLRERGLVGGARYYDAQCDEARLVVATVRSAMLHGADVATYTRVIGLERSGGQVRGAVVEDELMRQGQVRAAVVVNATDPWCGELRRLEEPSARPLLRRTRGRTPRICLVAAA
;
A
#
# COMPACT_ATOMS: atom_id res chain seq x y z
N LYS A 1 -21.60 -15.82 -2.69
CA LYS A 1 -20.31 -15.19 -3.05
C LYS A 1 -19.49 -14.85 -1.80
N LEU A 2 -20.06 -14.18 -0.77
CA LEU A 2 -19.33 -13.81 0.48
C LEU A 2 -18.78 -15.06 1.19
N ALA A 3 -19.62 -16.08 1.43
CA ALA A 3 -19.21 -17.31 2.13
C ALA A 3 -18.05 -18.04 1.40
N ALA A 4 -18.10 -18.13 0.07
CA ALA A 4 -17.02 -18.74 -0.71
C ALA A 4 -15.71 -17.96 -0.60
N GLY A 5 -15.76 -16.62 -0.60
CA GLY A 5 -14.58 -15.78 -0.36
C GLY A 5 -13.98 -15.99 1.03
N MET A 6 -14.82 -16.09 2.07
CA MET A 6 -14.35 -16.31 3.44
C MET A 6 -13.78 -17.73 3.64
N MET A 7 -14.33 -18.74 2.97
CA MET A 7 -13.75 -20.10 2.97
C MET A 7 -12.39 -20.13 2.29
N LEU A 8 -12.23 -19.42 1.17
CA LEU A 8 -10.95 -19.30 0.47
C LEU A 8 -9.91 -18.58 1.35
N TYR A 9 -10.32 -17.52 2.04
CA TYR A 9 -9.47 -16.80 2.99
C TYR A 9 -8.95 -17.73 4.10
N ASP A 10 -9.81 -18.52 4.75
CA ASP A 10 -9.41 -19.47 5.77
C ASP A 10 -8.51 -20.60 5.22
N LEU A 11 -8.74 -21.02 3.97
CA LEU A 11 -7.94 -22.05 3.31
C LEU A 11 -6.52 -21.57 3.00
N LEU A 12 -6.37 -20.31 2.60
CA LEU A 12 -5.07 -19.71 2.29
C LEU A 12 -4.23 -19.36 3.53
N ALA A 13 -4.85 -19.24 4.70
CA ALA A 13 -4.17 -18.89 5.94
C ALA A 13 -4.47 -19.86 7.12
N PRO A 14 -4.35 -21.19 6.94
CA PRO A 14 -4.87 -22.17 7.89
C PRO A 14 -4.21 -22.14 9.27
N LEU A 15 -2.96 -21.67 9.37
CA LEU A 15 -2.17 -21.63 10.62
C LEU A 15 -1.92 -20.21 11.17
N ARG A 16 -2.36 -19.19 10.46
CA ARG A 16 -2.11 -17.77 10.82
C ARG A 16 -3.37 -17.02 11.26
N ASN A 17 -4.55 -17.59 11.03
CA ASN A 17 -5.80 -17.00 11.49
C ASN A 17 -5.96 -17.17 13.00
N VAL A 18 -6.22 -16.08 13.71
CA VAL A 18 -6.52 -16.09 15.16
C VAL A 18 -7.73 -16.97 15.45
N ARG A 19 -8.76 -16.87 14.61
CA ARG A 19 -9.96 -17.73 14.61
C ARG A 19 -10.55 -17.81 13.21
N ARG A 20 -11.29 -18.90 12.94
CA ARG A 20 -12.04 -19.05 11.69
C ARG A 20 -13.20 -18.07 11.60
N HIS A 21 -13.56 -17.68 10.39
CA HIS A 21 -14.73 -16.84 10.15
C HIS A 21 -16.02 -17.52 10.58
N ARG A 22 -17.05 -16.72 10.85
CA ARG A 22 -18.44 -17.19 11.09
C ARG A 22 -19.39 -16.40 10.21
N ILE A 23 -20.25 -17.13 9.51
CA ILE A 23 -21.38 -16.53 8.81
C ILE A 23 -22.53 -16.35 9.80
N LEU A 24 -23.04 -15.14 9.88
CA LEU A 24 -24.10 -14.74 10.80
C LEU A 24 -25.37 -14.43 9.99
N GLY A 25 -26.47 -15.07 10.38
CA GLY A 25 -27.79 -14.66 9.89
C GLY A 25 -28.19 -13.30 10.50
N LYS A 26 -29.23 -12.67 9.92
CA LYS A 26 -29.72 -11.34 10.32
C LYS A 26 -29.91 -11.20 11.84
N ARG A 27 -30.59 -12.14 12.49
CA ARG A 27 -30.88 -12.08 13.92
C ARG A 27 -29.62 -12.12 14.78
N ALA A 28 -28.68 -13.00 14.44
CA ALA A 28 -27.42 -13.13 15.16
C ALA A 28 -26.54 -11.89 14.97
N LEU A 29 -26.54 -11.32 13.77
CA LEU A 29 -25.79 -10.11 13.46
C LEU A 29 -26.34 -8.89 14.23
N LEU A 30 -27.66 -8.72 14.29
CA LEU A 30 -28.29 -7.64 15.07
C LEU A 30 -28.11 -7.81 16.58
N ALA A 31 -27.98 -9.04 17.08
CA ALA A 31 -27.67 -9.30 18.49
C ALA A 31 -26.21 -8.90 18.83
N GLU A 32 -25.26 -9.05 17.89
CA GLU A 32 -23.87 -8.63 18.07
C GLU A 32 -23.71 -7.11 17.84
N GLU A 33 -24.40 -6.55 16.83
CA GLU A 33 -24.31 -5.14 16.40
C GLU A 33 -25.70 -4.50 16.31
N PRO A 34 -26.30 -4.09 17.44
CA PRO A 34 -27.65 -3.52 17.46
C PRO A 34 -27.83 -2.21 16.70
N MET A 35 -26.72 -1.48 16.42
CA MET A 35 -26.75 -0.22 15.71
C MET A 35 -26.92 -0.36 14.18
N LEU A 36 -26.89 -1.59 13.67
CA LEU A 36 -27.06 -1.82 12.24
C LEU A 36 -28.51 -1.56 11.81
N ARG A 37 -28.65 -0.92 10.65
CA ARG A 37 -29.97 -0.71 10.05
C ARG A 37 -30.57 -2.05 9.64
N GLU A 38 -31.74 -2.36 10.21
CA GLU A 38 -32.42 -3.64 10.01
C GLU A 38 -32.99 -3.84 8.60
N ARG A 39 -33.46 -2.75 7.97
CA ARG A 39 -34.10 -2.79 6.66
C ARG A 39 -33.10 -3.18 5.56
N GLY A 40 -33.37 -4.29 4.85
CA GLY A 40 -32.51 -4.81 3.80
C GLY A 40 -31.31 -5.64 4.29
N LEU A 41 -31.17 -5.81 5.61
CA LEU A 41 -30.14 -6.66 6.19
C LEU A 41 -30.50 -8.14 6.01
N VAL A 42 -29.63 -8.90 5.35
CA VAL A 42 -29.78 -10.34 5.13
C VAL A 42 -28.94 -11.14 6.14
N GLY A 43 -27.74 -10.65 6.44
CA GLY A 43 -26.77 -11.28 7.34
C GLY A 43 -25.39 -10.70 7.10
N GLY A 44 -24.36 -11.32 7.65
CA GLY A 44 -22.98 -10.87 7.52
C GLY A 44 -21.98 -11.98 7.79
N ALA A 45 -20.73 -11.61 7.82
CA ALA A 45 -19.65 -12.48 8.23
C ALA A 45 -18.81 -11.78 9.28
N ARG A 46 -18.46 -12.52 10.33
CA ARG A 46 -17.47 -12.11 11.31
C ARG A 46 -16.15 -12.81 10.99
N TYR A 47 -15.09 -12.04 10.85
CA TYR A 47 -13.73 -12.53 10.67
C TYR A 47 -12.80 -11.79 11.61
N TYR A 48 -11.61 -12.30 11.78
CA TYR A 48 -10.60 -11.73 12.64
C TYR A 48 -9.45 -11.24 11.77
N ASP A 49 -8.99 -10.04 12.06
CA ASP A 49 -7.88 -9.41 11.36
C ASP A 49 -6.96 -8.74 12.39
N ALA A 50 -5.72 -8.49 11.99
CA ALA A 50 -4.76 -7.75 12.80
C ALA A 50 -4.85 -6.26 12.45
N GLN A 51 -4.94 -5.43 13.48
CA GLN A 51 -4.86 -3.98 13.35
C GLN A 51 -3.53 -3.50 13.93
N CYS A 52 -2.85 -2.64 13.23
CA CYS A 52 -1.65 -1.97 13.72
C CYS A 52 -1.78 -0.44 13.56
N ASP A 53 -0.96 0.29 14.28
CA ASP A 53 -0.73 1.71 14.01
C ASP A 53 0.18 1.81 12.78
N GLU A 54 -0.42 2.12 11.63
CA GLU A 54 0.28 2.17 10.34
C GLU A 54 1.42 3.19 10.34
N ALA A 55 1.23 4.35 10.96
CA ALA A 55 2.27 5.38 11.04
C ALA A 55 3.48 4.86 11.84
N ARG A 56 3.22 4.20 12.96
CA ARG A 56 4.27 3.59 13.79
C ARG A 56 5.00 2.47 13.06
N LEU A 57 4.25 1.63 12.32
CA LEU A 57 4.85 0.57 11.50
C LEU A 57 5.79 1.13 10.45
N VAL A 58 5.36 2.18 9.73
CA VAL A 58 6.19 2.86 8.72
C VAL A 58 7.45 3.43 9.36
N VAL A 59 7.34 4.17 10.47
CA VAL A 59 8.50 4.73 11.18
C VAL A 59 9.46 3.63 11.65
N ALA A 60 8.94 2.52 12.18
CA ALA A 60 9.77 1.39 12.60
C ALA A 60 10.51 0.75 11.41
N THR A 61 9.84 0.60 10.28
CA THR A 61 10.43 0.07 9.04
C THR A 61 11.52 0.97 8.50
N VAL A 62 11.28 2.29 8.45
CA VAL A 62 12.27 3.29 8.02
C VAL A 62 13.50 3.27 8.92
N ARG A 63 13.29 3.26 10.24
CA ARG A 63 14.41 3.16 11.20
C ARG A 63 15.22 1.89 11.02
N SER A 64 14.55 0.76 10.79
CA SER A 64 15.22 -0.50 10.50
C SER A 64 16.05 -0.41 9.22
N ALA A 65 15.52 0.15 8.15
CA ALA A 65 16.25 0.35 6.91
C ALA A 65 17.52 1.20 7.13
N MET A 66 17.42 2.31 7.84
CA MET A 66 18.55 3.18 8.17
C MET A 66 19.63 2.45 8.98
N LEU A 67 19.22 1.62 9.95
CA LEU A 67 20.17 0.79 10.72
C LEU A 67 20.91 -0.24 9.86
N HIS A 68 20.34 -0.59 8.70
CA HIS A 68 20.98 -1.48 7.71
C HIS A 68 21.66 -0.72 6.56
N GLY A 69 21.91 0.56 6.73
CA GLY A 69 22.69 1.38 5.79
C GLY A 69 21.90 2.03 4.66
N ALA A 70 20.57 2.06 4.74
CA ALA A 70 19.78 2.79 3.77
C ALA A 70 19.75 4.29 4.06
N ASP A 71 19.91 5.11 3.04
CA ASP A 71 19.66 6.55 3.11
C ASP A 71 18.17 6.83 2.90
N VAL A 72 17.59 7.66 3.76
CA VAL A 72 16.18 8.01 3.73
C VAL A 72 16.02 9.52 3.65
N ALA A 73 15.37 9.99 2.61
CA ALA A 73 15.04 11.40 2.42
C ALA A 73 13.53 11.60 2.43
N THR A 74 13.03 12.33 3.41
CA THR A 74 11.65 12.80 3.45
C THR A 74 11.50 14.13 2.72
N TYR A 75 10.27 14.51 2.36
CA TYR A 75 10.00 15.77 1.65
C TYR A 75 10.77 15.93 0.34
N THR A 76 11.09 14.79 -0.28
CA THR A 76 11.86 14.71 -1.52
C THR A 76 11.04 13.97 -2.57
N ARG A 77 10.76 14.63 -3.68
CA ARG A 77 9.92 14.11 -4.75
C ARG A 77 10.78 13.68 -5.93
N VAL A 78 10.46 12.53 -6.51
CA VAL A 78 11.02 12.14 -7.82
C VAL A 78 10.32 12.95 -8.91
N ILE A 79 11.09 13.70 -9.68
CA ILE A 79 10.62 14.55 -10.77
C ILE A 79 11.05 14.04 -12.14
N GLY A 80 11.97 13.08 -12.20
CA GLY A 80 12.45 12.47 -13.44
C GLY A 80 13.14 11.13 -13.20
N LEU A 81 13.34 10.38 -14.28
CA LEU A 81 14.09 9.13 -14.26
C LEU A 81 15.31 9.25 -15.19
N GLU A 82 16.47 8.83 -14.70
CA GLU A 82 17.69 8.78 -15.50
C GLU A 82 17.78 7.45 -16.25
N ARG A 83 18.15 7.52 -17.53
CA ARG A 83 18.28 6.34 -18.38
C ARG A 83 19.68 6.26 -18.99
N SER A 84 20.19 5.03 -19.04
CA SER A 84 21.43 4.71 -19.75
C SER A 84 21.28 3.32 -20.38
N GLY A 85 21.63 3.22 -21.66
CA GLY A 85 21.49 1.96 -22.40
C GLY A 85 20.06 1.40 -22.46
N GLY A 86 19.04 2.28 -22.48
CA GLY A 86 17.63 1.88 -22.52
C GLY A 86 17.05 1.42 -21.16
N GLN A 87 17.85 1.41 -20.11
CA GLN A 87 17.43 1.02 -18.75
C GLN A 87 17.37 2.23 -17.81
N VAL A 88 16.46 2.22 -16.84
CA VAL A 88 16.46 3.21 -15.76
C VAL A 88 17.64 2.92 -14.84
N ARG A 89 18.45 3.92 -14.58
CA ARG A 89 19.68 3.85 -13.78
C ARG A 89 19.73 4.88 -12.66
N GLY A 90 18.65 5.58 -12.43
CA GLY A 90 18.57 6.57 -11.39
C GLY A 90 17.29 7.37 -11.43
N ALA A 91 17.21 8.33 -10.53
CA ALA A 91 16.11 9.27 -10.42
C ALA A 91 16.63 10.69 -10.21
N VAL A 92 15.93 11.66 -10.77
CA VAL A 92 16.08 13.07 -10.45
C VAL A 92 15.08 13.38 -9.35
N VAL A 93 15.56 13.96 -8.26
CA VAL A 93 14.77 14.29 -7.07
C VAL A 93 14.77 15.78 -6.81
N GLU A 94 13.73 16.27 -6.14
CA GLU A 94 13.57 17.66 -5.77
C GLU A 94 13.02 17.75 -4.33
N ASP A 95 13.63 18.57 -3.50
CA ASP A 95 13.18 18.85 -2.14
C ASP A 95 12.14 19.99 -2.09
N GLU A 96 11.59 20.29 -0.91
CA GLU A 96 10.62 21.39 -0.72
C GLU A 96 11.22 22.78 -0.94
N LEU A 97 12.55 22.91 -0.95
CA LEU A 97 13.25 24.16 -1.25
C LEU A 97 13.60 24.27 -2.74
N MET A 98 13.02 23.43 -3.61
CA MET A 98 13.24 23.37 -5.04
C MET A 98 14.70 23.06 -5.43
N ARG A 99 15.47 22.46 -4.51
CA ARG A 99 16.83 21.99 -4.80
C ARG A 99 16.75 20.61 -5.45
N GLN A 100 17.41 20.46 -6.57
CA GLN A 100 17.41 19.23 -7.32
C GLN A 100 18.69 18.43 -7.09
N GLY A 101 18.54 17.11 -7.11
CA GLY A 101 19.65 16.17 -6.99
C GLY A 101 19.42 14.95 -7.87
N GLN A 102 20.47 14.17 -8.05
CA GLN A 102 20.45 12.92 -8.81
C GLN A 102 20.81 11.77 -7.88
N VAL A 103 20.02 10.70 -7.93
CA VAL A 103 20.29 9.45 -7.23
C VAL A 103 20.52 8.36 -8.26
N ARG A 104 21.72 7.78 -8.29
CA ARG A 104 22.05 6.66 -9.18
C ARG A 104 21.80 5.35 -8.47
N ALA A 105 21.22 4.38 -9.19
CA ALA A 105 20.91 3.06 -8.64
C ALA A 105 21.00 1.99 -9.74
N ALA A 106 21.36 0.78 -9.35
CA ALA A 106 21.30 -0.39 -10.22
C ALA A 106 19.84 -0.75 -10.56
N VAL A 107 18.93 -0.56 -9.61
CA VAL A 107 17.49 -0.82 -9.73
C VAL A 107 16.71 0.32 -9.09
N VAL A 108 15.66 0.79 -9.77
CA VAL A 108 14.71 1.77 -9.22
C VAL A 108 13.37 1.07 -9.00
N VAL A 109 12.87 1.11 -7.76
CA VAL A 109 11.59 0.50 -7.40
C VAL A 109 10.53 1.57 -7.23
N ASN A 110 9.45 1.46 -8.00
CA ASN A 110 8.28 2.33 -7.86
C ASN A 110 7.33 1.77 -6.78
N ALA A 111 7.44 2.27 -5.57
CA ALA A 111 6.58 1.92 -4.44
C ALA A 111 5.71 3.11 -3.98
N THR A 112 5.27 3.94 -4.93
CA THR A 112 4.53 5.19 -4.66
C THR A 112 3.01 5.00 -4.55
N ASP A 113 2.54 3.76 -4.45
CA ASP A 113 1.15 3.35 -4.26
C ASP A 113 0.16 4.13 -5.18
N PRO A 114 -0.73 5.02 -4.74
CA PRO A 114 -1.68 5.68 -5.64
C PRO A 114 -1.02 6.59 -6.69
N TRP A 115 0.25 6.96 -6.51
CA TRP A 115 1.02 7.78 -7.47
C TRP A 115 1.91 6.97 -8.41
N CYS A 116 1.91 5.63 -8.32
CA CYS A 116 2.73 4.78 -9.19
C CYS A 116 2.50 5.05 -10.67
N GLY A 117 1.28 5.41 -11.06
CA GLY A 117 0.94 5.80 -12.42
C GLY A 117 1.53 7.16 -12.85
N GLU A 118 1.75 8.08 -11.92
CA GLU A 118 2.39 9.37 -12.21
C GLU A 118 3.88 9.16 -12.47
N LEU A 119 4.55 8.42 -11.58
CA LEU A 119 5.96 8.08 -11.76
C LEU A 119 6.20 7.28 -13.05
N ARG A 120 5.30 6.35 -13.38
CA ARG A 120 5.41 5.58 -14.63
C ARG A 120 5.29 6.46 -15.89
N ARG A 121 4.51 7.54 -15.85
CA ARG A 121 4.43 8.48 -16.97
C ARG A 121 5.70 9.29 -17.19
N LEU A 122 6.56 9.42 -16.18
CA LEU A 122 7.90 9.98 -16.35
C LEU A 122 8.78 9.07 -17.22
N GLU A 123 8.50 7.77 -17.21
CA GLU A 123 9.18 6.80 -18.06
C GLU A 123 8.51 6.69 -19.44
N GLU A 124 7.20 6.54 -19.46
CA GLU A 124 6.38 6.35 -20.66
C GLU A 124 5.14 7.27 -20.59
N PRO A 125 5.15 8.42 -21.29
CA PRO A 125 4.03 9.38 -21.25
C PRO A 125 2.68 8.79 -21.64
N SER A 126 2.67 7.77 -22.53
CA SER A 126 1.48 7.05 -22.98
C SER A 126 1.03 5.93 -22.05
N ALA A 127 1.72 5.71 -20.93
CA ALA A 127 1.43 4.61 -20.02
C ALA A 127 0.00 4.65 -19.49
N ARG A 128 -0.74 3.53 -19.67
CA ARG A 128 -2.08 3.38 -19.13
C ARG A 128 -2.04 3.23 -17.61
N PRO A 129 -3.05 3.74 -16.88
CA PRO A 129 -3.14 3.54 -15.45
C PRO A 129 -3.18 2.05 -15.09
N LEU A 130 -2.26 1.59 -14.25
CA LEU A 130 -2.22 0.22 -13.74
C LEU A 130 -3.21 -0.01 -12.60
N LEU A 131 -3.49 1.04 -11.82
CA LEU A 131 -4.32 0.98 -10.63
C LEU A 131 -5.58 1.82 -10.79
N ARG A 132 -6.70 1.27 -10.37
CA ARG A 132 -7.94 2.02 -10.19
C ARG A 132 -7.94 2.59 -8.79
N ARG A 133 -7.81 3.91 -8.68
CA ARG A 133 -7.81 4.59 -7.38
C ARG A 133 -9.16 4.38 -6.69
N THR A 134 -9.13 3.85 -5.47
CA THR A 134 -10.25 3.91 -4.54
C THR A 134 -10.04 5.08 -3.59
N ARG A 135 -11.13 5.70 -3.09
CA ARG A 135 -11.01 6.84 -2.16
C ARG A 135 -10.46 6.37 -0.82
N GLY A 136 -9.19 6.64 -0.57
CA GLY A 136 -8.56 6.58 0.74
C GLY A 136 -7.62 7.78 0.86
N ARG A 137 -7.53 8.39 2.05
CA ARG A 137 -6.49 9.39 2.34
C ARG A 137 -5.24 8.65 2.75
N THR A 138 -4.26 8.57 1.87
CA THR A 138 -2.94 8.00 2.18
C THR A 138 -1.90 9.11 2.11
N PRO A 139 -1.01 9.26 3.10
CA PRO A 139 0.10 10.21 3.05
C PRO A 139 1.08 9.83 1.92
N ARG A 140 1.70 10.84 1.32
CA ARG A 140 2.67 10.65 0.23
C ARG A 140 3.99 10.17 0.82
N ILE A 141 4.35 8.92 0.55
CA ILE A 141 5.68 8.37 0.86
C ILE A 141 6.26 7.85 -0.46
N CYS A 142 7.36 8.43 -0.92
CA CYS A 142 8.16 7.88 -2.01
C CYS A 142 9.36 7.17 -1.38
N LEU A 143 9.50 5.87 -1.62
CA LEU A 143 10.68 5.10 -1.27
C LEU A 143 11.48 4.86 -2.55
N VAL A 144 12.69 5.41 -2.60
CA VAL A 144 13.71 5.05 -3.60
C VAL A 144 14.75 4.22 -2.86
N ALA A 145 14.88 2.95 -3.19
CA ALA A 145 15.93 2.10 -2.66
C ALA A 145 17.09 2.11 -3.65
N ALA A 146 18.26 2.57 -3.20
CA ALA A 146 19.53 2.42 -3.90
C ALA A 146 20.26 1.20 -3.32
N ALA A 147 20.69 0.29 -4.18
CA ALA A 147 21.58 -0.82 -3.86
C ALA A 147 22.86 -0.73 -4.70
#